data_5f0d94a698c0aa2fc68af75b7756862f
#
_entry.id   5f0d94a698c0aa2fc68af75b7756862f
#
_cell.length_a   1.000
_cell.length_b   1.000
_cell.length_c   1.000
_cell.angle_alpha   90.00
_cell.angle_beta   90.00
_cell.angle_gamma   90.00
#
_symmetry.space_group_name_H-M   'P 1'
#
loop_
_entity.id
_entity.type
_entity.pdbx_description
1 polymer ?
#
loop_
_entity_poly.entity_id
_entity_poly.type
_entity_poly.pdbx_seq_one_letter_code
_entity_poly.pdbx_strand_id
1 'polypeptide(L)'
;MKKIITILFCSFLFINCDSNSAEMINFEKNVETSKEYFQAFSDEKLDEMKSYVTDDFTWSPPPTGVDSLDINTWHNTMKGFNAGFKEINFTKQLYFAGLDDNQKPNGDVRVYGTWESLNSVTKKPVLMDYYAVLFFNDEGKIYHQSEWYNAADLDRNSLVDVVAIIPLTKGYSTWYKGFTKDNTNREQFCDDSRTLVHRDVKDPNKVSVYLYDVDMSKLGEMMTDPAFEKFALSLGEDLANKKVYTISAL
;
A
#
# COMPACT_ATOMS: atom_id res chain seq x y z
N MET A 1 -24.09 65.02 -29.54
CA MET A 1 -22.77 64.68 -28.95
C MET A 1 -22.80 63.85 -27.68
N LYS A 2 -23.98 63.52 -27.08
CA LYS A 2 -24.06 62.69 -25.84
C LYS A 2 -24.14 61.18 -26.05
N LYS A 3 -24.29 60.68 -27.32
CA LYS A 3 -24.41 59.24 -27.60
C LYS A 3 -23.09 58.50 -27.96
N ILE A 4 -22.03 59.24 -28.22
CA ILE A 4 -20.71 58.66 -28.59
C ILE A 4 -19.85 58.30 -27.37
N ILE A 5 -20.06 58.97 -26.24
CA ILE A 5 -19.29 58.74 -25.03
C ILE A 5 -19.68 57.44 -24.33
N THR A 6 -20.92 56.98 -24.44
CA THR A 6 -21.42 55.75 -23.79
C THR A 6 -20.89 54.47 -24.46
N ILE A 7 -20.56 54.49 -25.73
CA ILE A 7 -20.02 53.36 -26.49
C ILE A 7 -18.53 53.11 -26.18
N LEU A 8 -17.81 54.20 -25.87
CA LEU A 8 -16.37 54.10 -25.59
C LEU A 8 -16.10 53.55 -24.17
N PHE A 9 -17.05 53.64 -23.25
CA PHE A 9 -16.88 53.13 -21.86
C PHE A 9 -17.22 51.64 -21.73
N CYS A 10 -18.03 51.06 -22.63
CA CYS A 10 -18.31 49.64 -22.65
C CYS A 10 -17.21 48.79 -23.28
N SER A 11 -16.30 49.36 -24.09
CA SER A 11 -15.22 48.62 -24.72
C SER A 11 -13.99 48.40 -23.80
N PHE A 12 -13.93 49.03 -22.64
CA PHE A 12 -12.86 48.80 -21.65
C PHE A 12 -13.16 47.69 -20.62
N LEU A 13 -14.36 47.10 -20.63
CA LEU A 13 -14.74 46.03 -19.69
C LEU A 13 -14.47 44.60 -20.19
N PHE A 14 -13.90 44.45 -21.40
CA PHE A 14 -13.57 43.15 -21.98
C PHE A 14 -12.08 42.82 -22.06
N ILE A 15 -11.22 43.60 -21.41
CA ILE A 15 -9.75 43.35 -21.39
C ILE A 15 -9.37 42.81 -20.02
N ASN A 16 -10.08 41.82 -19.51
CA ASN A 16 -9.64 41.07 -18.35
C ASN A 16 -10.15 39.60 -18.44
N CYS A 17 -9.80 38.94 -19.55
CA CYS A 17 -9.85 37.48 -19.60
C CYS A 17 -8.63 37.02 -20.39
N ASP A 18 -7.87 36.14 -19.76
CA ASP A 18 -6.73 35.41 -20.28
C ASP A 18 -5.35 36.08 -20.16
N SER A 19 -4.94 36.39 -18.94
CA SER A 19 -3.56 36.07 -18.58
C SER A 19 -3.62 34.85 -17.66
N ASN A 20 -3.45 33.64 -18.21
CA ASN A 20 -3.01 32.53 -17.38
C ASN A 20 -1.79 33.05 -16.62
N SER A 21 -1.84 33.11 -15.30
CA SER A 21 -0.68 33.57 -14.52
C SER A 21 0.48 32.61 -14.80
N ALA A 22 1.71 33.07 -14.68
CA ALA A 22 2.90 32.21 -14.86
C ALA A 22 2.80 30.95 -13.97
N GLU A 23 2.22 31.10 -12.78
CA GLU A 23 2.00 30.02 -11.82
C GLU A 23 0.98 28.99 -12.33
N MET A 24 -0.05 29.41 -13.09
CA MET A 24 -1.02 28.48 -13.70
C MET A 24 -0.38 27.72 -14.87
N ILE A 25 0.46 28.36 -15.67
CA ILE A 25 1.22 27.69 -16.74
C ILE A 25 2.20 26.67 -16.13
N ASN A 26 2.86 27.01 -15.05
CA ASN A 26 3.73 26.09 -14.32
C ASN A 26 2.93 24.91 -13.75
N PHE A 27 1.75 25.15 -13.17
CA PHE A 27 0.86 24.09 -12.70
C PHE A 27 0.49 23.10 -13.80
N GLU A 28 0.06 23.57 -14.99
CA GLU A 28 -0.29 22.69 -16.12
C GLU A 28 0.91 21.83 -16.55
N LYS A 29 2.11 22.42 -16.64
CA LYS A 29 3.34 21.68 -16.94
C LYS A 29 3.67 20.65 -15.86
N ASN A 30 3.54 21.03 -14.59
CA ASN A 30 3.85 20.18 -13.46
C ASN A 30 2.83 19.03 -13.31
N VAL A 31 1.59 19.21 -13.77
CA VAL A 31 0.61 18.12 -13.90
C VAL A 31 1.09 17.05 -14.88
N GLU A 32 1.63 17.43 -16.04
CA GLU A 32 2.18 16.45 -16.98
C GLU A 32 3.38 15.70 -16.39
N THR A 33 4.32 16.42 -15.74
CA THR A 33 5.44 15.80 -15.00
C THR A 33 4.90 14.82 -13.92
N SER A 34 3.83 15.19 -13.20
CA SER A 34 3.22 14.32 -12.19
C SER A 34 2.66 13.03 -12.79
N LYS A 35 2.00 13.12 -13.94
CA LYS A 35 1.49 11.94 -14.66
C LYS A 35 2.60 11.00 -15.10
N GLU A 36 3.66 11.55 -15.69
CA GLU A 36 4.82 10.77 -16.12
C GLU A 36 5.54 10.12 -14.92
N TYR A 37 5.67 10.84 -13.81
CA TYR A 37 6.24 10.35 -12.56
C TYR A 37 5.46 9.13 -12.01
N PHE A 38 4.13 9.20 -11.91
CA PHE A 38 3.32 8.09 -11.43
C PHE A 38 3.24 6.96 -12.46
N GLN A 39 3.27 7.27 -13.75
CA GLN A 39 3.32 6.25 -14.80
C GLN A 39 4.64 5.46 -14.76
N ALA A 40 5.77 6.13 -14.52
CA ALA A 40 7.07 5.47 -14.37
C ALA A 40 7.06 4.49 -13.18
N PHE A 41 6.37 4.81 -12.07
CA PHE A 41 6.16 3.87 -10.97
C PHE A 41 5.29 2.67 -11.38
N SER A 42 4.18 2.90 -12.07
CA SER A 42 3.31 1.85 -12.60
C SER A 42 4.04 0.90 -13.56
N ASP A 43 4.93 1.46 -14.37
CA ASP A 43 5.74 0.71 -15.33
C ASP A 43 6.96 -0.03 -14.70
N GLU A 44 7.12 0.05 -13.39
CA GLU A 44 8.29 -0.46 -12.64
C GLU A 44 9.64 0.18 -13.09
N LYS A 45 9.60 1.39 -13.68
CA LYS A 45 10.77 2.14 -14.18
C LYS A 45 11.29 3.13 -13.14
N LEU A 46 11.79 2.63 -12.02
CA LEU A 46 12.15 3.46 -10.87
C LEU A 46 13.29 4.45 -11.13
N ASP A 47 14.23 4.14 -12.03
CA ASP A 47 15.28 5.08 -12.41
C ASP A 47 14.72 6.25 -13.26
N GLU A 48 13.72 5.98 -14.10
CA GLU A 48 12.97 7.01 -14.82
C GLU A 48 12.17 7.87 -13.82
N MET A 49 11.42 7.24 -12.89
CA MET A 49 10.72 7.93 -11.82
C MET A 49 11.66 8.84 -11.02
N LYS A 50 12.87 8.37 -10.71
CA LYS A 50 13.89 9.15 -10.01
C LYS A 50 14.36 10.36 -10.79
N SER A 51 14.28 10.35 -12.13
CA SER A 51 14.69 11.49 -12.96
C SER A 51 13.78 12.73 -12.85
N TYR A 52 12.55 12.55 -12.34
CA TYR A 52 11.59 13.64 -12.12
C TYR A 52 11.78 14.38 -10.79
N VAL A 53 12.61 13.85 -9.88
CA VAL A 53 12.87 14.47 -8.59
C VAL A 53 14.24 15.16 -8.55
N THR A 54 14.45 16.05 -7.56
CA THR A 54 15.75 16.67 -7.32
C THR A 54 16.71 15.74 -6.59
N ASP A 55 18.02 16.04 -6.61
CA ASP A 55 19.02 15.22 -5.90
C ASP A 55 18.86 15.27 -4.37
N ASP A 56 18.28 16.36 -3.85
CA ASP A 56 17.98 16.61 -2.45
C ASP A 56 16.50 16.34 -2.10
N PHE A 57 15.82 15.59 -2.95
CA PHE A 57 14.40 15.22 -2.76
C PHE A 57 14.13 14.64 -1.39
N THR A 58 13.02 15.04 -0.79
CA THR A 58 12.52 14.51 0.48
C THR A 58 11.10 13.96 0.36
N TRP A 59 10.78 12.96 1.18
CA TRP A 59 9.51 12.27 1.16
C TRP A 59 8.90 12.16 2.56
N SER A 60 7.67 12.59 2.73
CA SER A 60 6.88 12.43 3.95
C SER A 60 5.82 11.36 3.75
N PRO A 61 6.08 10.12 4.23
CA PRO A 61 5.13 9.01 4.14
C PRO A 61 3.93 9.19 5.10
N PRO A 62 2.84 8.38 4.94
CA PRO A 62 1.61 8.49 5.72
C PRO A 62 1.74 8.31 7.24
N PRO A 63 2.67 7.50 7.79
CA PRO A 63 2.76 7.32 9.24
C PRO A 63 3.06 8.64 9.95
N THR A 64 2.18 9.06 10.85
CA THR A 64 2.40 10.25 11.68
C THR A 64 3.60 10.07 12.60
N GLY A 65 4.43 11.11 12.72
CA GLY A 65 5.63 11.10 13.56
C GLY A 65 6.88 10.57 12.86
N VAL A 66 6.80 10.27 11.57
CA VAL A 66 7.98 10.04 10.72
C VAL A 66 8.37 11.37 10.10
N ASP A 67 9.61 11.79 10.34
CA ASP A 67 10.20 12.95 9.65
C ASP A 67 10.36 12.66 8.16
N SER A 68 10.62 13.73 7.39
CA SER A 68 10.93 13.59 5.97
C SER A 68 12.11 12.65 5.74
N LEU A 69 11.91 11.68 4.85
CA LEU A 69 12.91 10.68 4.47
C LEU A 69 13.67 11.14 3.22
N ASP A 70 14.91 10.72 3.08
CA ASP A 70 15.75 11.05 1.94
C ASP A 70 15.41 10.25 0.67
N ILE A 71 15.97 10.67 -0.45
CA ILE A 71 15.77 10.06 -1.76
C ILE A 71 16.17 8.58 -1.82
N ASN A 72 17.17 8.15 -1.04
CA ASN A 72 17.62 6.76 -1.05
C ASN A 72 16.63 5.87 -0.30
N THR A 73 16.14 6.33 0.84
CA THR A 73 15.11 5.64 1.62
C THR A 73 13.81 5.54 0.82
N TRP A 74 13.38 6.65 0.20
CA TRP A 74 12.24 6.66 -0.71
C TRP A 74 12.40 5.65 -1.85
N HIS A 75 13.52 5.69 -2.59
CA HIS A 75 13.77 4.80 -3.73
C HIS A 75 13.78 3.32 -3.33
N ASN A 76 14.36 2.98 -2.16
CA ASN A 76 14.34 1.61 -1.64
C ASN A 76 12.93 1.17 -1.25
N THR A 77 12.11 2.09 -0.71
CA THR A 77 10.71 1.81 -0.40
C THR A 77 9.90 1.55 -1.68
N MET A 78 10.10 2.35 -2.73
CA MET A 78 9.44 2.12 -4.04
C MET A 78 9.84 0.77 -4.65
N LYS A 79 11.11 0.36 -4.51
CA LYS A 79 11.54 -1.01 -4.88
C LYS A 79 10.81 -2.09 -4.10
N GLY A 80 10.61 -1.86 -2.81
CA GLY A 80 9.84 -2.77 -1.94
C GLY A 80 8.39 -2.91 -2.43
N PHE A 81 7.74 -1.82 -2.79
CA PHE A 81 6.38 -1.85 -3.36
C PHE A 81 6.35 -2.63 -4.69
N ASN A 82 7.27 -2.37 -5.62
CA ASN A 82 7.30 -3.09 -6.90
C ASN A 82 7.63 -4.59 -6.74
N ALA A 83 8.32 -4.98 -5.68
CA ALA A 83 8.53 -6.39 -5.33
C ALA A 83 7.27 -7.03 -4.72
N GLY A 84 6.58 -6.28 -3.84
CA GLY A 84 5.40 -6.74 -3.10
C GLY A 84 4.11 -6.73 -3.91
N PHE A 85 4.03 -5.91 -4.95
CA PHE A 85 2.82 -5.73 -5.76
C PHE A 85 3.13 -5.83 -7.25
N LYS A 86 2.15 -6.28 -8.04
CA LYS A 86 2.21 -6.42 -9.49
C LYS A 86 1.01 -5.78 -10.16
N GLU A 87 1.11 -5.52 -11.45
CA GLU A 87 0.04 -4.87 -12.23
C GLU A 87 -0.38 -3.54 -11.60
N ILE A 88 0.62 -2.76 -11.15
CA ILE A 88 0.40 -1.50 -10.44
C ILE A 88 -0.13 -0.47 -11.44
N ASN A 89 -1.31 0.07 -11.16
CA ASN A 89 -1.93 1.12 -11.97
C ASN A 89 -2.44 2.24 -11.08
N PHE A 90 -2.19 3.49 -11.49
CA PHE A 90 -2.78 4.65 -10.86
C PHE A 90 -4.03 5.06 -11.64
N THR A 91 -5.20 4.96 -11.04
CA THR A 91 -6.50 5.16 -11.67
C THR A 91 -7.27 6.30 -11.01
N LYS A 92 -8.38 6.75 -11.62
CA LYS A 92 -9.26 7.82 -11.10
C LYS A 92 -8.51 9.10 -10.74
N GLN A 93 -7.48 9.42 -11.50
CA GLN A 93 -6.57 10.54 -11.23
C GLN A 93 -7.26 11.90 -11.35
N LEU A 94 -7.10 12.74 -10.33
CA LEU A 94 -7.53 14.13 -10.30
C LEU A 94 -6.37 15.00 -9.86
N TYR A 95 -6.14 16.10 -10.54
CA TYR A 95 -5.06 17.03 -10.29
C TYR A 95 -5.59 18.42 -9.98
N PHE A 96 -5.14 19.02 -8.89
CA PHE A 96 -5.53 20.36 -8.45
C PHE A 96 -4.28 21.18 -8.14
N ALA A 97 -4.37 22.50 -8.34
CA ALA A 97 -3.27 23.40 -8.00
C ALA A 97 -3.02 23.43 -6.48
N GLY A 98 -1.75 23.41 -6.11
CA GLY A 98 -1.30 23.87 -4.81
C GLY A 98 -1.51 25.39 -4.67
N LEU A 99 -1.64 25.87 -3.43
CA LEU A 99 -1.89 27.27 -3.16
C LEU A 99 -0.85 27.83 -2.20
N ASP A 100 -0.43 29.07 -2.44
CA ASP A 100 0.38 29.84 -1.50
C ASP A 100 -0.44 30.36 -0.30
N ASP A 101 0.19 31.08 0.61
CA ASP A 101 -0.47 31.67 1.78
C ASP A 101 -1.56 32.70 1.44
N ASN A 102 -1.56 33.23 0.21
CA ASN A 102 -2.56 34.15 -0.31
C ASN A 102 -3.68 33.44 -1.09
N GLN A 103 -3.72 32.11 -1.04
CA GLN A 103 -4.67 31.26 -1.76
C GLN A 103 -4.56 31.36 -3.30
N LYS A 104 -3.38 31.64 -3.80
CA LYS A 104 -3.08 31.67 -5.24
C LYS A 104 -2.34 30.40 -5.64
N PRO A 105 -2.53 29.88 -6.87
CA PRO A 105 -1.73 28.80 -7.40
C PRO A 105 -0.23 29.10 -7.29
N ASN A 106 0.55 28.12 -6.82
CA ASN A 106 2.00 28.26 -6.60
C ASN A 106 2.83 27.29 -7.45
N GLY A 107 2.20 26.60 -8.42
CA GLY A 107 2.85 25.61 -9.25
C GLY A 107 2.88 24.20 -8.67
N ASP A 108 2.64 24.01 -7.39
CA ASP A 108 2.55 22.69 -6.77
C ASP A 108 1.30 21.93 -7.24
N VAL A 109 1.36 20.60 -7.16
CA VAL A 109 0.29 19.72 -7.64
C VAL A 109 -0.25 18.88 -6.50
N ARG A 110 -1.57 18.97 -6.26
CA ARG A 110 -2.32 18.06 -5.39
C ARG A 110 -2.93 16.96 -6.23
N VAL A 111 -2.67 15.72 -5.86
CA VAL A 111 -3.07 14.54 -6.63
C VAL A 111 -3.98 13.68 -5.79
N TYR A 112 -5.11 13.30 -6.36
CA TYR A 112 -6.00 12.28 -5.83
C TYR A 112 -6.10 11.15 -6.83
N GLY A 113 -6.23 9.93 -6.35
CA GLY A 113 -6.41 8.77 -7.21
C GLY A 113 -6.55 7.49 -6.41
N THR A 114 -6.59 6.38 -7.11
CA THR A 114 -6.61 5.05 -6.51
C THR A 114 -5.47 4.23 -7.11
N TRP A 115 -4.60 3.69 -6.29
CA TRP A 115 -3.66 2.65 -6.69
C TRP A 115 -4.37 1.31 -6.73
N GLU A 116 -4.35 0.67 -7.89
CA GLU A 116 -4.85 -0.67 -8.13
C GLU A 116 -3.67 -1.59 -8.40
N SER A 117 -3.62 -2.74 -7.75
CA SER A 117 -2.53 -3.69 -7.93
C SER A 117 -2.93 -5.10 -7.49
N LEU A 118 -2.06 -6.07 -7.71
CA LEU A 118 -2.16 -7.42 -7.17
C LEU A 118 -1.02 -7.65 -6.17
N ASN A 119 -1.33 -8.13 -4.98
CA ASN A 119 -0.28 -8.60 -4.07
C ASN A 119 0.51 -9.74 -4.75
N SER A 120 1.83 -9.64 -4.77
CA SER A 120 2.70 -10.58 -5.50
C SER A 120 2.66 -12.01 -4.96
N VAL A 121 2.34 -12.20 -3.68
CA VAL A 121 2.25 -13.50 -2.98
C VAL A 121 0.82 -14.03 -3.02
N THR A 122 -0.14 -13.25 -2.51
CA THR A 122 -1.53 -13.69 -2.32
C THR A 122 -2.36 -13.65 -3.59
N LYS A 123 -1.91 -12.89 -4.60
CA LYS A 123 -2.66 -12.57 -5.83
C LYS A 123 -4.00 -11.84 -5.56
N LYS A 124 -4.24 -11.43 -4.34
CA LYS A 124 -5.44 -10.64 -3.99
C LYS A 124 -5.32 -9.23 -4.59
N PRO A 125 -6.43 -8.66 -5.11
CA PRO A 125 -6.43 -7.28 -5.57
C PRO A 125 -6.27 -6.33 -4.38
N VAL A 126 -5.49 -5.28 -4.58
CA VAL A 126 -5.28 -4.19 -3.64
C VAL A 126 -5.83 -2.92 -4.26
N LEU A 127 -6.73 -2.25 -3.56
CA LEU A 127 -7.26 -0.95 -3.92
C LEU A 127 -6.91 0.00 -2.77
N MET A 128 -6.18 1.07 -3.08
CA MET A 128 -5.73 2.04 -2.08
C MET A 128 -6.03 3.44 -2.57
N ASP A 129 -6.95 4.12 -1.89
CA ASP A 129 -7.19 5.53 -2.13
C ASP A 129 -5.99 6.34 -1.66
N TYR A 130 -5.58 7.27 -2.51
CA TYR A 130 -4.31 7.98 -2.39
C TYR A 130 -4.51 9.48 -2.57
N TYR A 131 -3.86 10.24 -1.72
CA TYR A 131 -3.70 11.67 -1.84
C TYR A 131 -2.23 12.05 -1.66
N ALA A 132 -1.72 12.90 -2.54
CA ALA A 132 -0.38 13.45 -2.42
C ALA A 132 -0.33 14.94 -2.74
N VAL A 133 0.68 15.61 -2.21
CA VAL A 133 1.11 16.94 -2.65
C VAL A 133 2.54 16.80 -3.17
N LEU A 134 2.73 17.20 -4.41
CA LEU A 134 4.03 17.27 -5.07
C LEU A 134 4.46 18.74 -5.12
N PHE A 135 5.60 19.04 -4.55
CA PHE A 135 6.18 20.37 -4.48
C PHE A 135 7.27 20.51 -5.56
N PHE A 136 7.15 21.53 -6.38
CA PHE A 136 7.99 21.71 -7.56
C PHE A 136 8.95 22.88 -7.41
N ASN A 137 10.18 22.71 -7.93
CA ASN A 137 11.11 23.80 -8.12
C ASN A 137 10.88 24.53 -9.45
N ASP A 138 11.61 25.63 -9.69
CA ASP A 138 11.48 26.43 -10.91
C ASP A 138 11.86 25.67 -12.19
N GLU A 139 12.60 24.57 -12.09
CA GLU A 139 12.96 23.71 -13.21
C GLU A 139 11.87 22.69 -13.55
N GLY A 140 10.82 22.60 -12.74
CA GLY A 140 9.72 21.63 -12.88
C GLY A 140 10.08 20.24 -12.38
N LYS A 141 11.03 20.14 -11.44
CA LYS A 141 11.36 18.91 -10.73
C LYS A 141 10.71 18.90 -9.34
N ILE A 142 10.32 17.72 -8.89
CA ILE A 142 9.72 17.51 -7.57
C ILE A 142 10.85 17.52 -6.53
N TYR A 143 10.83 18.47 -5.58
CA TYR A 143 11.81 18.52 -4.49
C TYR A 143 11.27 17.93 -3.17
N HIS A 144 9.95 17.85 -3.03
CA HIS A 144 9.31 17.23 -1.87
C HIS A 144 7.99 16.58 -2.27
N GLN A 145 7.69 15.44 -1.65
CA GLN A 145 6.40 14.76 -1.74
C GLN A 145 5.87 14.47 -0.34
N SER A 146 4.64 14.90 -0.08
CA SER A 146 3.87 14.44 1.08
C SER A 146 2.69 13.60 0.59
N GLU A 147 2.40 12.51 1.28
CA GLU A 147 1.33 11.61 0.86
C GLU A 147 0.52 11.06 2.03
N TRP A 148 -0.72 10.70 1.73
CA TRP A 148 -1.67 10.14 2.69
C TRP A 148 -2.44 9.01 2.04
N TYR A 149 -2.43 7.86 2.68
CA TYR A 149 -3.25 6.69 2.37
C TYR A 149 -3.42 5.84 3.62
N ASN A 150 -4.36 4.91 3.59
CA ASN A 150 -4.55 3.98 4.70
C ASN A 150 -3.56 2.81 4.58
N ALA A 151 -2.43 2.88 5.29
CA ALA A 151 -1.41 1.82 5.27
C ALA A 151 -1.95 0.45 5.71
N ALA A 152 -3.01 0.41 6.55
CA ALA A 152 -3.63 -0.85 6.96
C ALA A 152 -4.30 -1.62 5.80
N ASP A 153 -4.61 -0.94 4.69
CA ASP A 153 -5.16 -1.63 3.50
C ASP A 153 -4.07 -2.44 2.78
N LEU A 154 -2.80 -2.03 2.87
CA LEU A 154 -1.66 -2.82 2.39
C LEU A 154 -1.46 -4.06 3.25
N ASP A 155 -1.54 -3.93 4.57
CA ASP A 155 -1.35 -5.04 5.52
C ASP A 155 -2.45 -6.09 5.40
N ARG A 156 -3.72 -5.68 5.34
CA ARG A 156 -4.84 -6.60 5.18
C ARG A 156 -4.75 -7.48 3.93
N ASN A 157 -4.22 -6.93 2.85
CA ASN A 157 -4.05 -7.65 1.60
C ASN A 157 -2.79 -8.52 1.56
N SER A 158 -1.90 -8.42 2.55
CA SER A 158 -0.77 -9.32 2.75
C SER A 158 -1.15 -10.59 3.51
N LEU A 159 -2.31 -10.60 4.19
CA LEU A 159 -2.79 -11.78 4.92
C LEU A 159 -3.23 -12.88 3.95
N VAL A 160 -2.88 -14.12 4.28
CA VAL A 160 -3.20 -15.31 3.47
C VAL A 160 -4.01 -16.30 4.27
N ASP A 161 -4.77 -17.14 3.56
CA ASP A 161 -5.33 -18.33 4.19
C ASP A 161 -4.32 -19.47 4.12
N VAL A 162 -4.23 -20.25 5.18
CA VAL A 162 -3.26 -21.33 5.34
C VAL A 162 -3.95 -22.62 5.73
N VAL A 163 -3.50 -23.75 5.17
CA VAL A 163 -3.85 -25.08 5.67
C VAL A 163 -2.60 -25.77 6.19
N ALA A 164 -2.60 -26.18 7.44
CA ALA A 164 -1.59 -27.03 8.04
C ALA A 164 -2.08 -28.47 8.11
N ILE A 165 -1.37 -29.42 7.51
CA ILE A 165 -1.62 -30.86 7.61
C ILE A 165 -0.65 -31.41 8.64
N ILE A 166 -1.17 -31.95 9.75
CA ILE A 166 -0.40 -32.31 10.94
C ILE A 166 -0.63 -33.79 11.25
N PRO A 167 0.35 -34.66 11.08
CA PRO A 167 0.31 -36.01 11.63
C PRO A 167 0.51 -35.97 13.14
N LEU A 168 -0.17 -36.85 13.85
CA LEU A 168 -0.22 -36.90 15.33
C LEU A 168 0.33 -38.22 15.86
N THR A 169 1.24 -38.16 16.82
CA THR A 169 1.85 -39.30 17.50
C THR A 169 1.14 -39.69 18.79
N LYS A 170 0.34 -38.80 19.38
CA LYS A 170 -0.38 -39.01 20.65
C LYS A 170 -1.91 -39.05 20.48
N GLY A 171 -2.40 -39.09 19.23
CA GLY A 171 -3.81 -39.14 18.89
C GLY A 171 -4.55 -37.82 18.99
N TYR A 172 -5.67 -37.76 18.27
CA TYR A 172 -6.49 -36.55 18.09
C TYR A 172 -6.95 -35.90 19.40
N SER A 173 -7.47 -36.72 20.36
CA SER A 173 -8.04 -36.17 21.59
C SER A 173 -7.01 -35.41 22.45
N THR A 174 -5.79 -35.93 22.53
CA THR A 174 -4.70 -35.25 23.27
C THR A 174 -4.33 -33.96 22.60
N TRP A 175 -4.13 -34.00 21.29
CA TRP A 175 -3.77 -32.83 20.49
C TRP A 175 -4.87 -31.76 20.54
N TYR A 176 -6.12 -32.11 20.26
CA TYR A 176 -7.25 -31.17 20.20
C TYR A 176 -7.47 -30.42 21.51
N LYS A 177 -7.35 -31.14 22.65
CA LYS A 177 -7.46 -30.54 23.98
C LYS A 177 -6.37 -29.49 24.26
N GLY A 178 -5.16 -29.69 23.78
CA GLY A 178 -4.09 -28.72 23.89
C GLY A 178 -4.26 -27.57 22.89
N PHE A 179 -4.55 -27.88 21.63
CA PHE A 179 -4.80 -26.93 20.58
C PHE A 179 -5.91 -25.93 20.92
N THR A 180 -7.01 -26.34 21.47
CA THR A 180 -8.13 -25.47 21.88
C THR A 180 -7.84 -24.60 23.10
N LYS A 181 -6.79 -24.91 23.88
CA LYS A 181 -6.37 -24.08 25.01
C LYS A 181 -5.41 -22.96 24.61
N ASP A 182 -4.83 -23.05 23.42
CA ASP A 182 -3.78 -22.16 22.94
C ASP A 182 -4.29 -21.11 21.95
N ASN A 183 -5.57 -20.76 22.01
CA ASN A 183 -6.18 -19.80 21.08
C ASN A 183 -5.55 -18.40 21.17
N THR A 184 -5.17 -17.94 22.36
CA THR A 184 -4.56 -16.62 22.55
C THR A 184 -3.23 -16.42 21.78
N ASN A 185 -2.49 -17.50 21.52
CA ASN A 185 -1.28 -17.42 20.70
C ASN A 185 -1.62 -17.31 19.21
N ARG A 186 -2.68 -17.98 18.75
CA ARG A 186 -3.10 -17.91 17.34
C ARG A 186 -3.69 -16.58 16.97
N GLU A 187 -4.41 -15.91 17.86
CA GLU A 187 -4.96 -14.55 17.65
C GLU A 187 -3.88 -13.51 17.33
N GLN A 188 -2.60 -13.79 17.64
CA GLN A 188 -1.50 -12.89 17.32
C GLN A 188 -1.16 -12.86 15.83
N PHE A 189 -1.47 -13.91 15.08
CA PHE A 189 -1.07 -14.03 13.69
C PHE A 189 -2.19 -14.44 12.72
N CYS A 190 -3.40 -14.78 13.20
CA CYS A 190 -4.54 -15.10 12.33
C CYS A 190 -5.88 -14.71 12.96
N ASP A 191 -6.95 -14.72 12.16
CA ASP A 191 -8.31 -14.65 12.68
C ASP A 191 -8.71 -16.01 13.27
N ASP A 192 -8.39 -16.24 14.54
CA ASP A 192 -8.67 -17.50 15.22
C ASP A 192 -10.18 -17.82 15.34
N SER A 193 -11.05 -16.81 15.28
CA SER A 193 -12.51 -17.01 15.31
C SER A 193 -13.02 -17.83 14.12
N ARG A 194 -12.24 -17.86 13.02
CA ARG A 194 -12.54 -18.60 11.79
C ARG A 194 -11.77 -19.91 11.67
N THR A 195 -10.87 -20.21 12.62
CA THR A 195 -10.04 -21.43 12.57
C THR A 195 -10.91 -22.68 12.52
N LEU A 196 -10.66 -23.55 11.55
CA LEU A 196 -11.34 -24.82 11.37
C LEU A 196 -10.36 -25.99 11.52
N VAL A 197 -10.81 -27.03 12.21
CA VAL A 197 -10.05 -28.27 12.37
C VAL A 197 -10.83 -29.42 11.76
N HIS A 198 -10.22 -30.12 10.82
CA HIS A 198 -10.77 -31.33 10.23
C HIS A 198 -9.88 -32.53 10.56
N ARG A 199 -10.47 -33.60 11.00
CA ARG A 199 -9.79 -34.87 11.17
C ARG A 199 -9.88 -35.67 9.87
N ASP A 200 -8.78 -36.28 9.45
CA ASP A 200 -8.76 -37.12 8.26
C ASP A 200 -9.65 -38.38 8.48
N VAL A 201 -10.50 -38.69 7.51
CA VAL A 201 -11.44 -39.82 7.61
C VAL A 201 -10.73 -41.16 7.52
N LYS A 202 -9.61 -41.23 6.77
CA LYS A 202 -8.84 -42.44 6.53
C LYS A 202 -7.75 -42.67 7.57
N ASP A 203 -7.22 -41.57 8.10
CA ASP A 203 -6.13 -41.54 9.10
C ASP A 203 -6.55 -40.74 10.33
N PRO A 204 -7.07 -41.42 11.39
CA PRO A 204 -7.53 -40.73 12.60
C PRO A 204 -6.43 -40.00 13.38
N ASN A 205 -5.15 -40.22 13.04
CA ASN A 205 -4.01 -39.55 13.62
C ASN A 205 -3.47 -38.42 12.69
N LYS A 206 -4.30 -37.89 11.80
CA LYS A 206 -3.97 -36.76 10.96
C LYS A 206 -5.06 -35.73 10.98
N VAL A 207 -4.69 -34.49 11.09
CA VAL A 207 -5.59 -33.33 11.09
C VAL A 207 -5.20 -32.32 10.04
N SER A 208 -6.18 -31.58 9.55
CA SER A 208 -5.99 -30.38 8.74
C SER A 208 -6.54 -29.19 9.51
N VAL A 209 -5.71 -28.21 9.74
CA VAL A 209 -6.06 -26.94 10.41
C VAL A 209 -6.10 -25.86 9.35
N TYR A 210 -7.23 -25.21 9.18
CA TYR A 210 -7.42 -24.07 8.30
C TYR A 210 -7.36 -22.80 9.14
N LEU A 211 -6.44 -21.94 8.80
CA LEU A 211 -6.21 -20.64 9.42
C LEU A 211 -6.54 -19.56 8.39
N TYR A 212 -7.23 -18.52 8.80
CA TYR A 212 -7.69 -17.44 7.95
C TYR A 212 -7.01 -16.14 8.32
N ASP A 213 -6.78 -15.28 7.30
CA ASP A 213 -6.15 -13.97 7.45
C ASP A 213 -4.82 -14.04 8.23
N VAL A 214 -3.97 -14.96 7.82
CA VAL A 214 -2.68 -15.26 8.48
C VAL A 214 -1.62 -14.24 8.06
N ASP A 215 -1.02 -13.58 9.04
CA ASP A 215 0.24 -12.85 8.91
C ASP A 215 1.41 -13.85 8.84
N MET A 216 1.94 -14.06 7.65
CA MET A 216 3.01 -15.05 7.41
C MET A 216 4.32 -14.70 8.11
N SER A 217 4.60 -13.42 8.38
CA SER A 217 5.79 -13.00 9.12
C SER A 217 5.70 -13.46 10.57
N LYS A 218 4.58 -13.16 11.24
CA LYS A 218 4.34 -13.57 12.63
C LYS A 218 4.22 -15.10 12.77
N LEU A 219 3.57 -15.76 11.80
CA LEU A 219 3.55 -17.23 11.78
C LEU A 219 4.96 -17.80 11.66
N GLY A 220 5.82 -17.22 10.81
CA GLY A 220 7.21 -17.62 10.66
C GLY A 220 8.02 -17.44 11.95
N GLU A 221 7.87 -16.30 12.62
CA GLU A 221 8.50 -16.04 13.93
C GLU A 221 8.07 -17.08 14.96
N MET A 222 6.77 -17.34 15.08
CA MET A 222 6.24 -18.35 15.99
C MET A 222 6.78 -19.75 15.68
N MET A 223 6.82 -20.14 14.41
CA MET A 223 7.31 -21.49 14.00
C MET A 223 8.79 -21.70 14.27
N THR A 224 9.58 -20.63 14.41
CA THR A 224 11.01 -20.68 14.77
C THR A 224 11.24 -20.54 16.28
N ASP A 225 10.20 -20.28 17.08
CA ASP A 225 10.30 -20.19 18.54
C ASP A 225 10.49 -21.58 19.16
N PRO A 226 11.60 -21.84 19.89
CA PRO A 226 11.82 -23.12 20.59
C PRO A 226 10.71 -23.46 21.60
N ALA A 227 10.02 -22.47 22.17
CA ALA A 227 8.90 -22.69 23.06
C ALA A 227 7.70 -23.29 22.33
N PHE A 228 7.41 -22.77 21.10
CA PHE A 228 6.37 -23.33 20.25
C PHE A 228 6.71 -24.76 19.80
N GLU A 229 7.94 -25.01 19.36
CA GLU A 229 8.38 -26.36 18.99
C GLU A 229 8.17 -27.37 20.14
N LYS A 230 8.62 -27.02 21.34
CA LYS A 230 8.42 -27.83 22.53
C LYS A 230 6.94 -28.06 22.86
N PHE A 231 6.11 -27.04 22.71
CA PHE A 231 4.68 -27.13 22.92
C PHE A 231 4.02 -28.08 21.90
N ALA A 232 4.27 -27.91 20.60
CA ALA A 232 3.73 -28.76 19.54
C ALA A 232 4.12 -30.23 19.71
N LEU A 233 5.40 -30.52 20.04
CA LEU A 233 5.87 -31.87 20.37
C LEU A 233 5.17 -32.42 21.61
N SER A 234 4.87 -31.59 22.62
CA SER A 234 4.15 -32.02 23.82
C SER A 234 2.74 -32.48 23.51
N LEU A 235 2.09 -31.90 22.51
CA LEU A 235 0.79 -32.29 21.98
C LEU A 235 0.85 -33.52 21.07
N GLY A 236 2.04 -33.93 20.66
CA GLY A 236 2.26 -35.07 19.78
C GLY A 236 2.17 -34.71 18.30
N GLU A 237 2.48 -33.47 17.89
CA GLU A 237 2.65 -33.15 16.49
C GLU A 237 3.92 -33.82 15.95
N ASP A 238 3.83 -34.43 14.78
CA ASP A 238 4.98 -34.88 14.02
C ASP A 238 5.48 -33.74 13.12
N LEU A 239 6.38 -32.93 13.67
CA LEU A 239 6.88 -31.74 12.98
C LEU A 239 7.69 -32.08 11.72
N ALA A 240 8.33 -33.23 11.66
CA ALA A 240 9.10 -33.67 10.50
C ALA A 240 8.21 -33.95 9.26
N ASN A 241 6.97 -34.36 9.49
CA ASN A 241 6.01 -34.69 8.45
C ASN A 241 4.85 -33.68 8.35
N LYS A 242 4.88 -32.61 9.15
CA LYS A 242 3.94 -31.49 9.07
C LYS A 242 4.12 -30.74 7.75
N LYS A 243 3.00 -30.40 7.09
CA LYS A 243 2.99 -29.62 5.85
C LYS A 243 2.14 -28.39 6.03
N VAL A 244 2.62 -27.26 5.52
CA VAL A 244 1.91 -25.98 5.54
C VAL A 244 1.78 -25.48 4.11
N TYR A 245 0.60 -25.12 3.70
CA TYR A 245 0.29 -24.58 2.37
C TYR A 245 -0.48 -23.29 2.50
N THR A 246 -0.10 -22.31 1.69
CA THR A 246 -0.93 -21.15 1.44
C THR A 246 -2.08 -21.56 0.52
N ILE A 247 -3.28 -21.14 0.82
CA ILE A 247 -4.47 -21.38 0.00
C ILE A 247 -5.10 -20.04 -0.36
N SER A 248 -5.74 -19.95 -1.52
CA SER A 248 -6.55 -18.81 -1.91
C SER A 248 -8.00 -19.26 -2.03
N ALA A 249 -8.95 -18.41 -1.64
CA ALA A 249 -10.32 -18.56 -2.08
C ALA A 249 -10.38 -18.36 -3.60
N LEU A 250 -11.01 -19.30 -4.31
CA LEU A 250 -11.29 -19.18 -5.74
C LEU A 250 -12.42 -18.19 -5.98
#